data_7d6ea62b7bc1c85063b56d09cfb749c7
#
_entry.id   7d6ea62b7bc1c85063b56d09cfb749c7
#
_cell.length_a   1.000
_cell.length_b   1.000
_cell.length_c   1.000
_cell.angle_alpha   90.00
_cell.angle_beta   90.00
_cell.angle_gamma   90.00
#
_symmetry.space_group_name_H-M   'P 1'
#
loop_
_entity.id
_entity.type
_entity.pdbx_description
1 polymer ?
#
loop_
_entity_poly.entity_id
_entity_poly.type
_entity_poly.pdbx_seq_one_letter_code
_entity_poly.pdbx_strand_id
1 'polypeptide(L)'
;MSQSPLSHIRVLDLSRIMAGPWASQIFADLGADVIKVERQGRGDDTRSWGPPFLKDQQGNDTTEAGYFLAVNRGKRSITLDIATAEGQRIVRELVQHSDIVIENFKVDTLDRYGLGYEDLKAIKSDIIYCSVTGFGQTGPRRDQPAYDFMIQAMGGLMSVTGEPDGAPGGGPEKVGVPIVDIMTGMYAAIATLGALAHRSVTGAGDHVDIAMLDVQVGFLANQAMNYLVSGKPPQRAGNAHPNIQPQDVFPCRDGHLVLVVGNDGQFAKFCEVIGQPELASDARFAANADRVRHRIILGDIIRAAFSESDMAEWLARLDAAGVPCGPINTIPAVLEDAQVQHRGMKMHMDHPLAGEIDLIASPMRFRNAQLRRDRPPPLLGEHTEEILAEFSIQAPTVAGGSPHS
;
A
#
# COMPACT_ATOMS: atom_id res chain seq x y z
N MET A 1 21.06 -20.30 11.29
CA MET A 1 20.51 -19.06 10.72
C MET A 1 18.99 -19.13 10.86
N SER A 2 18.31 -18.09 11.32
CA SER A 2 16.85 -18.08 11.39
C SER A 2 16.29 -18.05 9.97
N GLN A 3 15.41 -18.99 9.66
CA GLN A 3 14.79 -19.11 8.34
C GLN A 3 13.71 -18.03 8.19
N SER A 4 13.55 -17.48 6.98
CA SER A 4 12.45 -16.54 6.69
C SER A 4 11.09 -17.26 6.78
N PRO A 5 10.02 -16.57 7.24
CA PRO A 5 8.72 -17.22 7.53
C PRO A 5 8.14 -18.05 6.38
N LEU A 6 8.31 -17.59 5.14
CA LEU A 6 7.74 -18.22 3.94
C LEU A 6 8.80 -18.73 2.95
N SER A 7 10.01 -19.08 3.42
CA SER A 7 11.10 -19.58 2.56
C SER A 7 10.78 -20.88 1.81
N HIS A 8 9.73 -21.57 2.21
CA HIS A 8 9.23 -22.80 1.58
C HIS A 8 8.07 -22.56 0.59
N ILE A 9 7.66 -21.30 0.41
CA ILE A 9 6.53 -20.91 -0.44
C ILE A 9 7.03 -20.30 -1.74
N ARG A 10 6.40 -20.64 -2.84
CA ARG A 10 6.62 -20.01 -4.15
C ARG A 10 5.36 -19.33 -4.65
N VAL A 11 5.53 -18.11 -5.13
CA VAL A 11 4.47 -17.26 -5.67
C VAL A 11 4.73 -17.00 -7.15
N LEU A 12 3.76 -17.32 -7.99
CA LEU A 12 3.74 -16.90 -9.39
C LEU A 12 2.93 -15.61 -9.49
N ASP A 13 3.63 -14.51 -9.72
CA ASP A 13 3.05 -13.16 -9.80
C ASP A 13 2.79 -12.79 -11.27
N LEU A 14 1.55 -12.96 -11.71
CA LEU A 14 1.07 -12.52 -13.03
C LEU A 14 0.55 -11.07 -13.00
N SER A 15 0.52 -10.45 -11.81
CA SER A 15 -0.05 -9.13 -11.62
C SER A 15 0.87 -8.00 -12.11
N ARG A 16 0.30 -6.81 -12.26
CA ARG A 16 1.00 -5.61 -12.71
C ARG A 16 0.50 -4.37 -11.96
N ILE A 17 1.19 -3.27 -12.14
CA ILE A 17 0.90 -1.94 -11.58
C ILE A 17 1.22 -1.86 -10.09
N MET A 18 0.21 -1.91 -9.19
CA MET A 18 0.46 -1.62 -7.77
C MET A 18 -0.13 -2.68 -6.83
N ALA A 19 -1.44 -2.90 -6.83
CA ALA A 19 -2.12 -3.69 -5.80
C ALA A 19 -1.61 -5.16 -5.72
N GLY A 20 -1.60 -5.88 -6.84
CA GLY A 20 -1.04 -7.24 -6.91
C GLY A 20 0.46 -7.27 -6.62
N PRO A 21 1.30 -6.42 -7.28
CA PRO A 21 2.72 -6.33 -6.98
C PRO A 21 3.04 -5.94 -5.54
N TRP A 22 2.21 -5.13 -4.86
CA TRP A 22 2.35 -4.86 -3.42
C TRP A 22 2.14 -6.12 -2.58
N ALA A 23 1.10 -6.91 -2.90
CA ALA A 23 0.86 -8.18 -2.22
C ALA A 23 2.03 -9.15 -2.41
N SER A 24 2.49 -9.35 -3.65
CA SER A 24 3.58 -10.28 -3.94
C SER A 24 4.93 -9.81 -3.36
N GLN A 25 5.17 -8.48 -3.22
CA GLN A 25 6.34 -7.96 -2.50
C GLN A 25 6.29 -8.29 -0.99
N ILE A 26 5.10 -8.27 -0.36
CA ILE A 26 4.96 -8.71 1.04
C ILE A 26 5.40 -10.18 1.19
N PHE A 27 5.02 -11.05 0.26
CA PHE A 27 5.47 -12.45 0.24
C PHE A 27 7.00 -12.56 0.02
N ALA A 28 7.57 -11.75 -0.87
CA ALA A 28 9.02 -11.69 -1.07
C ALA A 28 9.76 -11.25 0.20
N ASP A 29 9.27 -10.21 0.88
CA ASP A 29 9.81 -9.75 2.17
C ASP A 29 9.77 -10.86 3.24
N LEU A 30 8.69 -11.66 3.25
CA LEU A 30 8.53 -12.82 4.15
C LEU A 30 9.40 -14.01 3.73
N GLY A 31 10.13 -13.91 2.62
CA GLY A 31 11.11 -14.91 2.16
C GLY A 31 10.60 -15.87 1.11
N ALA A 32 9.36 -15.72 0.62
CA ALA A 32 8.86 -16.52 -0.48
C ALA A 32 9.69 -16.30 -1.76
N ASP A 33 9.79 -17.33 -2.58
CA ASP A 33 10.34 -17.21 -3.93
C ASP A 33 9.25 -16.68 -4.86
N VAL A 34 9.36 -15.39 -5.24
CA VAL A 34 8.36 -14.72 -6.07
C VAL A 34 8.87 -14.61 -7.50
N ILE A 35 8.20 -15.28 -8.42
CA ILE A 35 8.45 -15.21 -9.86
C ILE A 35 7.43 -14.28 -10.49
N LYS A 36 7.89 -13.11 -10.92
CA LYS A 36 7.06 -12.13 -11.63
C LYS A 36 7.11 -12.40 -13.13
N VAL A 37 5.96 -12.68 -13.72
CA VAL A 37 5.81 -12.82 -15.17
C VAL A 37 5.51 -11.46 -15.78
N GLU A 38 6.37 -11.01 -16.66
CA GLU A 38 6.26 -9.74 -17.36
C GLU A 38 6.09 -9.91 -18.86
N ARG A 39 5.46 -8.94 -19.52
CA ARG A 39 5.33 -8.95 -20.98
C ARG A 39 6.70 -8.79 -21.63
N GLN A 40 6.97 -9.62 -22.63
CA GLN A 40 8.20 -9.55 -23.41
C GLN A 40 8.38 -8.14 -24.04
N GLY A 41 9.57 -7.58 -23.95
CA GLY A 41 10.00 -6.31 -24.51
C GLY A 41 9.47 -5.06 -23.83
N ARG A 42 8.38 -5.13 -23.04
CA ARG A 42 7.76 -3.96 -22.40
C ARG A 42 7.72 -4.03 -20.87
N GLY A 43 7.55 -5.22 -20.32
CA GLY A 43 7.42 -5.44 -18.89
C GLY A 43 6.11 -4.96 -18.28
N ASP A 44 6.15 -4.71 -16.98
CA ASP A 44 5.09 -4.05 -16.22
C ASP A 44 4.96 -2.59 -16.67
N ASP A 45 3.73 -2.11 -16.78
CA ASP A 45 3.45 -0.73 -17.22
C ASP A 45 4.16 0.31 -16.34
N THR A 46 4.37 0.00 -15.05
CA THR A 46 5.05 0.89 -14.09
C THR A 46 6.53 1.11 -14.38
N ARG A 47 7.18 0.29 -15.19
CA ARG A 47 8.55 0.55 -15.64
C ARG A 47 8.66 1.85 -16.44
N SER A 48 7.59 2.21 -17.18
CA SER A 48 7.53 3.44 -17.97
C SER A 48 6.91 4.64 -17.25
N TRP A 49 6.47 4.49 -15.98
CA TRP A 49 5.82 5.56 -15.22
C TRP A 49 6.82 6.49 -14.52
N GLY A 50 7.67 7.08 -15.30
CA GLY A 50 8.61 8.13 -14.93
C GLY A 50 8.38 9.40 -15.74
N PRO A 51 9.10 10.50 -15.48
CA PRO A 51 10.13 10.65 -14.45
C PRO A 51 9.55 10.61 -13.02
N PRO A 52 10.36 10.28 -11.98
CA PRO A 52 11.81 10.04 -12.08
C PRO A 52 12.14 8.60 -12.50
N PHE A 53 13.26 8.47 -13.20
CA PHE A 53 13.90 7.19 -13.49
C PHE A 53 15.17 7.02 -12.65
N LEU A 54 15.50 5.77 -12.32
CA LEU A 54 16.75 5.44 -11.67
C LEU A 54 17.93 5.86 -12.56
N LYS A 55 18.96 6.46 -11.97
CA LYS A 55 20.18 6.82 -12.69
C LYS A 55 21.16 5.66 -12.70
N ASP A 56 21.81 5.43 -13.83
CA ASP A 56 22.95 4.50 -13.88
C ASP A 56 24.19 5.11 -13.18
N GLN A 57 25.27 4.32 -13.10
CA GLN A 57 26.53 4.77 -12.48
C GLN A 57 27.19 5.96 -13.22
N GLN A 58 26.76 6.27 -14.43
CA GLN A 58 27.22 7.40 -15.21
C GLN A 58 26.30 8.63 -15.12
N GLY A 59 25.17 8.49 -14.38
CA GLY A 59 24.18 9.56 -14.18
C GLY A 59 23.11 9.69 -15.26
N ASN A 60 23.04 8.73 -16.21
CA ASN A 60 22.01 8.70 -17.23
C ASN A 60 20.72 8.07 -16.69
N ASP A 61 19.56 8.44 -17.24
CA ASP A 61 18.31 7.77 -16.94
C ASP A 61 18.31 6.34 -17.47
N THR A 62 17.92 5.40 -16.61
CA THR A 62 17.63 4.02 -17.00
C THR A 62 16.15 3.87 -17.42
N THR A 63 15.73 2.63 -17.70
CA THR A 63 14.31 2.29 -17.93
C THR A 63 13.57 1.91 -16.63
N GLU A 64 14.21 2.07 -15.46
CA GLU A 64 13.66 1.67 -14.17
C GLU A 64 13.02 2.88 -13.47
N ALA A 65 11.70 3.00 -13.57
CA ALA A 65 10.98 4.08 -12.90
C ALA A 65 10.85 3.83 -11.38
N GLY A 66 10.86 4.90 -10.60
CA GLY A 66 10.66 4.83 -9.15
C GLY A 66 9.38 4.10 -8.75
N TYR A 67 8.34 4.14 -9.58
CA TYR A 67 7.08 3.43 -9.34
C TYR A 67 7.26 1.91 -9.37
N PHE A 68 8.02 1.37 -10.32
CA PHE A 68 8.34 -0.05 -10.40
C PHE A 68 9.21 -0.49 -9.21
N LEU A 69 10.21 0.31 -8.85
CA LEU A 69 11.13 0.02 -7.75
C LEU A 69 10.41 -0.08 -6.40
N ALA A 70 9.32 0.69 -6.22
CA ALA A 70 8.58 0.74 -4.96
C ALA A 70 7.91 -0.59 -4.56
N VAL A 71 7.61 -1.48 -5.53
CA VAL A 71 6.75 -2.66 -5.30
C VAL A 71 7.31 -3.98 -5.84
N ASN A 72 8.58 -4.02 -6.26
CA ASN A 72 9.12 -5.23 -6.92
C ASN A 72 10.44 -5.75 -6.33
N ARG A 73 10.91 -5.24 -5.17
CA ARG A 73 12.08 -5.82 -4.51
C ARG A 73 11.84 -7.28 -4.09
N GLY A 74 12.86 -8.06 -4.08
CA GLY A 74 12.82 -9.47 -3.65
C GLY A 74 12.29 -10.43 -4.69
N LYS A 75 11.87 -9.98 -5.88
CA LYS A 75 11.28 -10.80 -6.94
C LYS A 75 12.34 -11.24 -7.96
N ARG A 76 12.03 -12.33 -8.67
CA ARG A 76 12.69 -12.75 -9.92
C ARG A 76 11.79 -12.40 -11.10
N SER A 77 12.32 -11.87 -12.18
CA SER A 77 11.56 -11.52 -13.40
C SER A 77 11.81 -12.53 -14.51
N ILE A 78 10.71 -13.02 -15.09
CA ILE A 78 10.70 -13.81 -16.34
C ILE A 78 9.83 -13.09 -17.37
N THR A 79 10.26 -13.02 -18.63
CA THR A 79 9.46 -12.42 -19.70
C THR A 79 8.75 -13.49 -20.52
N LEU A 80 7.42 -13.40 -20.60
CA LEU A 80 6.56 -14.29 -21.37
C LEU A 80 5.45 -13.52 -22.07
N ASP A 81 5.07 -13.96 -23.26
CA ASP A 81 3.80 -13.54 -23.88
C ASP A 81 2.70 -14.56 -23.57
N ILE A 82 1.93 -14.33 -22.52
CA ILE A 82 0.85 -15.22 -22.09
C ILE A 82 -0.35 -15.26 -23.04
N ALA A 83 -0.39 -14.42 -24.07
CA ALA A 83 -1.40 -14.52 -25.12
C ALA A 83 -1.08 -15.64 -26.12
N THR A 84 0.15 -16.14 -26.15
CA THR A 84 0.57 -17.22 -27.01
C THR A 84 0.40 -18.58 -26.33
N ALA A 85 0.20 -19.63 -27.11
CA ALA A 85 0.11 -21.01 -26.61
C ALA A 85 1.38 -21.42 -25.85
N GLU A 86 2.54 -20.94 -26.29
CA GLU A 86 3.83 -21.21 -25.67
C GLU A 86 3.99 -20.54 -24.30
N GLY A 87 3.63 -19.25 -24.20
CA GLY A 87 3.64 -18.55 -22.92
C GLY A 87 2.66 -19.17 -21.91
N GLN A 88 1.48 -19.58 -22.39
CA GLN A 88 0.49 -20.29 -21.56
C GLN A 88 1.00 -21.65 -21.08
N ARG A 89 1.71 -22.40 -21.94
CA ARG A 89 2.36 -23.67 -21.56
C ARG A 89 3.35 -23.45 -20.43
N ILE A 90 4.25 -22.48 -20.58
CA ILE A 90 5.29 -22.17 -19.57
C ILE A 90 4.64 -21.76 -18.23
N VAL A 91 3.60 -20.91 -18.25
CA VAL A 91 2.85 -20.54 -17.03
C VAL A 91 2.28 -21.78 -16.35
N ARG A 92 1.62 -22.69 -17.10
CA ARG A 92 1.07 -23.94 -16.55
C ARG A 92 2.16 -24.85 -15.93
N GLU A 93 3.33 -24.90 -16.53
CA GLU A 93 4.47 -25.65 -15.97
C GLU A 93 4.99 -25.00 -14.69
N LEU A 94 5.12 -23.66 -14.64
CA LEU A 94 5.51 -22.94 -13.43
C LEU A 94 4.51 -23.12 -12.29
N VAL A 95 3.20 -23.21 -12.58
CA VAL A 95 2.15 -23.46 -11.59
C VAL A 95 2.35 -24.79 -10.86
N GLN A 96 2.84 -25.84 -11.53
CA GLN A 96 3.12 -27.13 -10.87
C GLN A 96 4.10 -26.99 -9.69
N HIS A 97 4.97 -25.99 -9.76
CA HIS A 97 6.00 -25.69 -8.76
C HIS A 97 5.62 -24.52 -7.83
N SER A 98 4.43 -23.94 -7.99
CA SER A 98 4.00 -22.76 -7.23
C SER A 98 2.94 -23.11 -6.20
N ASP A 99 2.92 -22.38 -5.09
CA ASP A 99 1.92 -22.49 -4.04
C ASP A 99 0.78 -21.49 -4.21
N ILE A 100 1.11 -20.33 -4.79
CA ILE A 100 0.23 -19.18 -4.91
C ILE A 100 0.36 -18.63 -6.34
N VAL A 101 -0.78 -18.25 -6.92
CA VAL A 101 -0.86 -17.39 -8.11
C VAL A 101 -1.52 -16.08 -7.71
N ILE A 102 -0.95 -14.94 -8.09
CA ILE A 102 -1.54 -13.61 -7.90
C ILE A 102 -1.71 -12.96 -9.27
N GLU A 103 -2.92 -12.47 -9.57
CA GLU A 103 -3.23 -11.83 -10.83
C GLU A 103 -4.15 -10.61 -10.63
N ASN A 104 -4.15 -9.67 -11.59
CA ASN A 104 -5.07 -8.53 -11.59
C ASN A 104 -5.52 -8.13 -13.00
N PHE A 105 -5.79 -9.14 -13.82
CA PHE A 105 -6.39 -8.97 -15.15
C PHE A 105 -7.88 -8.64 -15.04
N LYS A 106 -8.46 -8.20 -16.15
CA LYS A 106 -9.93 -8.13 -16.25
C LYS A 106 -10.50 -9.53 -16.08
N VAL A 107 -11.64 -9.61 -15.44
CA VAL A 107 -12.40 -10.86 -15.24
C VAL A 107 -12.51 -11.65 -16.56
N ASP A 108 -12.45 -12.96 -16.52
CA ASP A 108 -12.46 -13.91 -17.64
C ASP A 108 -11.27 -13.78 -18.63
N THR A 109 -10.30 -12.90 -18.39
CA THR A 109 -9.15 -12.77 -19.32
C THR A 109 -8.23 -13.98 -19.26
N LEU A 110 -7.88 -14.41 -18.05
CA LEU A 110 -7.01 -15.56 -17.86
C LEU A 110 -7.72 -16.89 -18.17
N ASP A 111 -9.03 -16.97 -17.94
CA ASP A 111 -9.85 -18.13 -18.33
C ASP A 111 -9.78 -18.39 -19.84
N ARG A 112 -9.83 -17.32 -20.67
CA ARG A 112 -9.66 -17.44 -22.13
C ARG A 112 -8.31 -17.97 -22.55
N TYR A 113 -7.30 -17.88 -21.68
CA TYR A 113 -5.95 -18.39 -21.91
C TYR A 113 -5.73 -19.79 -21.28
N GLY A 114 -6.75 -20.35 -20.61
CA GLY A 114 -6.63 -21.59 -19.84
C GLY A 114 -5.68 -21.42 -18.66
N LEU A 115 -5.69 -20.23 -18.05
CA LEU A 115 -4.90 -19.81 -16.90
C LEU A 115 -5.78 -19.29 -15.74
N GLY A 116 -7.10 -19.49 -15.82
CA GLY A 116 -8.04 -19.18 -14.76
C GLY A 116 -7.93 -20.16 -13.59
N TYR A 117 -8.65 -19.86 -12.50
CA TYR A 117 -8.58 -20.68 -11.28
C TYR A 117 -8.91 -22.15 -11.53
N GLU A 118 -10.00 -22.47 -12.23
CA GLU A 118 -10.41 -23.87 -12.45
C GLU A 118 -9.40 -24.61 -13.34
N ASP A 119 -8.79 -23.94 -14.33
CA ASP A 119 -7.76 -24.52 -15.19
C ASP A 119 -6.51 -24.87 -14.39
N LEU A 120 -6.05 -23.92 -13.53
CA LEU A 120 -4.82 -24.11 -12.75
C LEU A 120 -5.04 -25.07 -11.57
N LYS A 121 -6.22 -25.10 -10.99
CA LYS A 121 -6.62 -26.09 -9.97
C LYS A 121 -6.63 -27.50 -10.52
N ALA A 122 -6.99 -27.69 -11.78
CA ALA A 122 -6.91 -29.00 -12.43
C ALA A 122 -5.46 -29.52 -12.56
N ILE A 123 -4.48 -28.60 -12.64
CA ILE A 123 -3.03 -28.92 -12.70
C ILE A 123 -2.48 -29.14 -11.29
N LYS A 124 -2.89 -28.29 -10.31
CA LYS A 124 -2.42 -28.31 -8.94
C LYS A 124 -3.59 -28.02 -7.99
N SER A 125 -4.20 -29.09 -7.47
CA SER A 125 -5.46 -29.04 -6.71
C SER A 125 -5.39 -28.24 -5.41
N ASP A 126 -4.19 -28.03 -4.86
CA ASP A 126 -3.94 -27.26 -3.66
C ASP A 126 -3.45 -25.83 -3.92
N ILE A 127 -3.53 -25.35 -5.17
CA ILE A 127 -3.12 -24.00 -5.55
C ILE A 127 -4.01 -22.94 -4.88
N ILE A 128 -3.39 -21.90 -4.36
CA ILE A 128 -4.09 -20.69 -3.90
C ILE A 128 -4.02 -19.66 -5.01
N TYR A 129 -5.18 -19.23 -5.48
CA TYR A 129 -5.30 -18.31 -6.60
C TYR A 129 -5.92 -17.00 -6.11
N CYS A 130 -5.19 -15.89 -6.17
CA CYS A 130 -5.66 -14.60 -5.71
C CYS A 130 -5.91 -13.66 -6.90
N SER A 131 -7.17 -13.34 -7.13
CA SER A 131 -7.61 -12.35 -8.11
C SER A 131 -7.82 -11.00 -7.45
N VAL A 132 -7.16 -9.96 -7.97
CA VAL A 132 -7.32 -8.57 -7.54
C VAL A 132 -7.98 -7.78 -8.66
N THR A 133 -9.19 -7.29 -8.43
CA THR A 133 -9.97 -6.55 -9.45
C THR A 133 -10.55 -5.27 -8.88
N GLY A 134 -11.10 -4.42 -9.75
CA GLY A 134 -11.76 -3.19 -9.29
C GLY A 134 -13.05 -3.44 -8.51
N PHE A 135 -13.85 -4.43 -8.94
CA PHE A 135 -15.23 -4.61 -8.48
C PHE A 135 -15.58 -6.06 -8.11
N GLY A 136 -14.61 -6.97 -8.06
CA GLY A 136 -14.82 -8.39 -7.78
C GLY A 136 -15.12 -9.21 -9.02
N GLN A 137 -15.14 -10.54 -8.84
CA GLN A 137 -15.37 -11.51 -9.92
C GLN A 137 -16.84 -11.58 -10.36
N THR A 138 -17.75 -11.00 -9.58
CA THR A 138 -19.19 -11.04 -9.81
C THR A 138 -19.82 -9.66 -9.70
N GLY A 139 -21.13 -9.58 -10.00
CA GLY A 139 -21.88 -8.34 -9.83
C GLY A 139 -21.93 -7.44 -11.08
N PRO A 140 -22.71 -6.33 -11.01
CA PRO A 140 -23.05 -5.52 -12.18
C PRO A 140 -21.88 -4.72 -12.76
N ARG A 141 -20.75 -4.63 -12.07
CA ARG A 141 -19.57 -3.86 -12.48
C ARG A 141 -18.34 -4.72 -12.75
N ARG A 142 -18.45 -6.06 -12.72
CA ARG A 142 -17.32 -6.99 -12.84
C ARG A 142 -16.42 -6.73 -14.05
N ASP A 143 -16.99 -6.23 -15.15
CA ASP A 143 -16.25 -6.00 -16.40
C ASP A 143 -15.66 -4.58 -16.52
N GLN A 144 -15.93 -3.71 -15.52
CA GLN A 144 -15.43 -2.32 -15.56
C GLN A 144 -13.95 -2.26 -15.18
N PRO A 145 -13.16 -1.45 -15.91
CA PRO A 145 -11.78 -1.17 -15.49
C PRO A 145 -11.78 -0.29 -14.24
N ALA A 146 -10.77 -0.44 -13.41
CA ALA A 146 -10.58 0.36 -12.21
C ALA A 146 -9.12 0.79 -12.04
N TYR A 147 -8.95 1.95 -11.40
CA TYR A 147 -7.69 2.47 -10.89
C TYR A 147 -7.93 3.09 -9.52
N ASP A 148 -6.90 3.18 -8.71
CA ASP A 148 -6.92 3.74 -7.36
C ASP A 148 -7.76 5.01 -7.24
N PHE A 149 -7.43 6.04 -8.01
CA PHE A 149 -8.09 7.35 -7.94
C PHE A 149 -9.61 7.27 -8.22
N MET A 150 -10.00 6.45 -9.18
CA MET A 150 -11.41 6.24 -9.49
C MET A 150 -12.13 5.55 -8.32
N ILE A 151 -11.50 4.57 -7.69
CA ILE A 151 -12.09 3.87 -6.54
C ILE A 151 -12.12 4.76 -5.30
N GLN A 152 -11.13 5.62 -5.06
CA GLN A 152 -11.20 6.64 -4.01
C GLN A 152 -12.47 7.52 -4.16
N ALA A 153 -12.79 7.92 -5.39
CA ALA A 153 -13.98 8.71 -5.68
C ALA A 153 -15.27 7.90 -5.49
N MET A 154 -15.36 6.73 -6.12
CA MET A 154 -16.56 5.89 -6.12
C MET A 154 -16.83 5.22 -4.77
N GLY A 155 -15.78 4.89 -4.03
CA GLY A 155 -15.83 4.21 -2.73
C GLY A 155 -16.04 5.14 -1.54
N GLY A 156 -16.30 6.43 -1.76
CA GLY A 156 -16.71 7.36 -0.71
C GLY A 156 -15.57 8.08 0.02
N LEU A 157 -14.28 7.71 -0.17
CA LEU A 157 -13.16 8.33 0.53
C LEU A 157 -13.07 9.83 0.25
N MET A 158 -13.20 10.24 -1.00
CA MET A 158 -13.13 11.64 -1.40
C MET A 158 -14.30 12.48 -0.88
N SER A 159 -15.42 11.86 -0.50
CA SER A 159 -16.56 12.59 0.10
C SER A 159 -16.27 13.09 1.51
N VAL A 160 -15.25 12.55 2.17
CA VAL A 160 -14.84 12.89 3.55
C VAL A 160 -13.40 13.42 3.63
N THR A 161 -12.71 13.53 2.48
CA THR A 161 -11.33 14.03 2.38
C THR A 161 -11.30 15.36 1.64
N GLY A 162 -10.61 16.35 2.19
CA GLY A 162 -10.49 17.70 1.66
C GLY A 162 -11.14 18.75 2.56
N GLU A 163 -10.97 20.02 2.19
CA GLU A 163 -11.54 21.15 2.92
C GLU A 163 -13.08 21.21 2.78
N PRO A 164 -13.80 21.77 3.77
CA PRO A 164 -15.25 21.95 3.70
C PRO A 164 -15.70 22.73 2.46
N ASP A 165 -16.90 22.42 1.97
CA ASP A 165 -17.49 23.21 0.88
C ASP A 165 -17.65 24.67 1.32
N GLY A 166 -17.27 25.59 0.44
CA GLY A 166 -17.32 27.03 0.70
C GLY A 166 -16.10 27.61 1.43
N ALA A 167 -15.18 26.77 1.94
CA ALA A 167 -13.87 27.22 2.40
C ALA A 167 -12.91 27.50 1.23
N PRO A 168 -11.87 28.33 1.41
CA PRO A 168 -10.82 28.48 0.41
C PRO A 168 -10.16 27.11 0.12
N GLY A 169 -10.12 26.71 -1.15
CA GLY A 169 -9.64 25.38 -1.55
C GLY A 169 -10.64 24.25 -1.27
N GLY A 170 -11.88 24.55 -0.88
CA GLY A 170 -12.91 23.55 -0.58
C GLY A 170 -13.25 22.63 -1.74
N GLY A 171 -13.40 21.35 -1.47
CA GLY A 171 -13.76 20.32 -2.45
C GLY A 171 -13.24 18.93 -2.10
N PRO A 172 -13.68 17.89 -2.83
CA PRO A 172 -13.21 16.54 -2.66
C PRO A 172 -11.75 16.40 -3.10
N GLU A 173 -10.92 15.81 -2.25
CA GLU A 173 -9.52 15.54 -2.55
C GLU A 173 -9.20 14.05 -2.46
N LYS A 174 -8.25 13.59 -3.27
CA LYS A 174 -7.68 12.25 -3.12
C LYS A 174 -6.55 12.25 -2.11
N VAL A 175 -6.27 11.10 -1.53
CA VAL A 175 -5.02 10.89 -0.77
C VAL A 175 -3.82 10.93 -1.74
N GLY A 176 -2.70 11.50 -1.30
CA GLY A 176 -1.52 11.74 -2.14
C GLY A 176 -0.80 10.48 -2.63
N VAL A 177 -0.97 9.35 -1.93
CA VAL A 177 -0.45 8.02 -2.33
C VAL A 177 -1.58 7.16 -2.90
N PRO A 178 -1.30 6.09 -3.68
CA PRO A 178 -2.32 5.16 -4.18
C PRO A 178 -2.83 4.25 -3.05
N ILE A 179 -3.56 4.85 -2.11
CA ILE A 179 -3.95 4.22 -0.85
C ILE A 179 -4.85 3.00 -1.04
N VAL A 180 -5.75 3.03 -2.03
CA VAL A 180 -6.64 1.91 -2.31
C VAL A 180 -5.86 0.72 -2.86
N ASP A 181 -4.92 0.95 -3.78
CA ASP A 181 -4.04 -0.11 -4.28
C ASP A 181 -3.22 -0.75 -3.15
N ILE A 182 -2.61 0.09 -2.29
CA ILE A 182 -1.80 -0.38 -1.15
C ILE A 182 -2.65 -1.22 -0.20
N MET A 183 -3.81 -0.73 0.22
CA MET A 183 -4.72 -1.46 1.12
C MET A 183 -5.24 -2.73 0.47
N THR A 184 -5.57 -2.70 -0.82
CA THR A 184 -5.98 -3.89 -1.58
C THR A 184 -4.88 -4.94 -1.61
N GLY A 185 -3.64 -4.55 -1.87
CA GLY A 185 -2.48 -5.44 -1.81
C GLY A 185 -2.27 -6.04 -0.41
N MET A 186 -2.48 -5.26 0.64
CA MET A 186 -2.42 -5.76 2.02
C MET A 186 -3.54 -6.79 2.29
N TYR A 187 -4.80 -6.51 1.90
CA TYR A 187 -5.90 -7.47 2.06
C TYR A 187 -5.68 -8.72 1.20
N ALA A 188 -5.16 -8.59 -0.01
CA ALA A 188 -4.79 -9.73 -0.86
C ALA A 188 -3.74 -10.62 -0.16
N ALA A 189 -2.69 -10.02 0.41
CA ALA A 189 -1.69 -10.76 1.17
C ALA A 189 -2.28 -11.43 2.42
N ILE A 190 -3.12 -10.74 3.20
CA ILE A 190 -3.77 -11.28 4.41
C ILE A 190 -4.68 -12.46 4.06
N ALA A 191 -5.55 -12.30 3.04
CA ALA A 191 -6.48 -13.34 2.63
C ALA A 191 -5.73 -14.57 2.08
N THR A 192 -4.67 -14.36 1.29
CA THR A 192 -3.82 -15.43 0.78
C THR A 192 -3.08 -16.16 1.91
N LEU A 193 -2.59 -15.45 2.94
CA LEU A 193 -2.03 -16.07 4.16
C LEU A 193 -3.09 -16.87 4.92
N GLY A 194 -4.34 -16.37 4.97
CA GLY A 194 -5.49 -17.12 5.52
C GLY A 194 -5.75 -18.42 4.75
N ALA A 195 -5.73 -18.35 3.42
CA ALA A 195 -5.86 -19.53 2.56
C ALA A 195 -4.70 -20.51 2.72
N LEU A 196 -3.45 -20.05 2.89
CA LEU A 196 -2.31 -20.90 3.24
C LEU A 196 -2.50 -21.63 4.58
N ALA A 197 -2.99 -20.91 5.59
CA ALA A 197 -3.30 -21.51 6.89
C ALA A 197 -4.43 -22.55 6.77
N HIS A 198 -5.47 -22.27 6.03
CA HIS A 198 -6.55 -23.21 5.74
C HIS A 198 -6.05 -24.45 4.98
N ARG A 199 -5.23 -24.24 3.94
CA ARG A 199 -4.59 -25.33 3.17
C ARG A 199 -3.75 -26.24 4.06
N SER A 200 -3.03 -25.68 5.03
CA SER A 200 -2.19 -26.47 5.95
C SER A 200 -2.99 -27.48 6.79
N VAL A 201 -4.27 -27.22 7.00
CA VAL A 201 -5.18 -28.09 7.77
C VAL A 201 -6.00 -29.02 6.87
N THR A 202 -6.44 -28.54 5.70
CA THR A 202 -7.39 -29.25 4.83
C THR A 202 -6.73 -29.93 3.65
N GLY A 203 -5.53 -29.48 3.24
CA GLY A 203 -4.87 -29.89 2.01
C GLY A 203 -5.49 -29.27 0.75
N ALA A 204 -6.52 -28.42 0.87
CA ALA A 204 -7.21 -27.81 -0.26
C ALA A 204 -6.71 -26.38 -0.55
N GLY A 205 -6.55 -26.06 -1.82
CA GLY A 205 -6.35 -24.69 -2.29
C GLY A 205 -7.65 -23.87 -2.26
N ASP A 206 -7.57 -22.59 -2.64
CA ASP A 206 -8.73 -21.71 -2.65
C ASP A 206 -8.62 -20.62 -3.73
N HIS A 207 -9.75 -20.05 -4.12
CA HIS A 207 -9.83 -18.84 -4.95
C HIS A 207 -10.16 -17.64 -4.07
N VAL A 208 -9.20 -16.75 -3.92
CA VAL A 208 -9.30 -15.49 -3.15
C VAL A 208 -9.71 -14.38 -4.11
N ASP A 209 -10.91 -13.83 -3.95
CA ASP A 209 -11.43 -12.71 -4.73
C ASP A 209 -11.34 -11.42 -3.92
N ILE A 210 -10.51 -10.46 -4.36
CA ILE A 210 -10.30 -9.17 -3.70
C ILE A 210 -10.70 -8.04 -4.64
N ALA A 211 -11.76 -7.32 -4.26
CA ALA A 211 -12.25 -6.15 -4.97
C ALA A 211 -11.72 -4.86 -4.34
N MET A 212 -11.13 -3.98 -5.14
CA MET A 212 -10.67 -2.66 -4.67
C MET A 212 -11.80 -1.84 -4.03
N LEU A 213 -13.01 -1.91 -4.61
CA LEU A 213 -14.17 -1.19 -4.06
C LEU A 213 -14.57 -1.72 -2.68
N ASP A 214 -14.57 -3.03 -2.48
CA ASP A 214 -14.93 -3.63 -1.19
C ASP A 214 -13.91 -3.24 -0.11
N VAL A 215 -12.62 -3.28 -0.45
CA VAL A 215 -11.55 -2.83 0.43
C VAL A 215 -11.73 -1.35 0.78
N GLN A 216 -12.00 -0.48 -0.22
CA GLN A 216 -12.24 0.93 0.03
C GLN A 216 -13.44 1.17 0.95
N VAL A 217 -14.55 0.49 0.74
CA VAL A 217 -15.74 0.58 1.62
C VAL A 217 -15.41 0.07 3.02
N GLY A 218 -14.67 -1.03 3.12
CA GLY A 218 -14.27 -1.62 4.41
C GLY A 218 -13.44 -0.67 5.27
N PHE A 219 -12.55 0.13 4.68
CA PHE A 219 -11.75 1.05 5.48
C PHE A 219 -12.28 2.49 5.58
N LEU A 220 -13.52 2.76 5.18
CA LEU A 220 -14.22 3.98 5.61
C LEU A 220 -14.44 4.04 7.15
N ALA A 221 -14.34 2.90 7.81
CA ALA A 221 -14.25 2.74 9.25
C ALA A 221 -15.29 3.59 10.02
N ASN A 222 -14.82 4.52 10.88
CA ASN A 222 -15.66 5.39 11.71
C ASN A 222 -16.58 6.31 10.89
N GLN A 223 -16.19 6.74 9.69
CA GLN A 223 -17.04 7.60 8.85
C GLN A 223 -18.28 6.85 8.35
N ALA A 224 -18.09 5.59 7.90
CA ALA A 224 -19.21 4.72 7.54
C ALA A 224 -20.12 4.46 8.73
N MET A 225 -19.56 4.18 9.92
CA MET A 225 -20.33 3.96 11.14
C MET A 225 -21.05 5.22 11.62
N ASN A 226 -20.44 6.41 11.50
CA ASN A 226 -21.10 7.67 11.79
C ASN A 226 -22.39 7.84 10.95
N TYR A 227 -22.33 7.49 9.67
CA TYR A 227 -23.51 7.50 8.80
C TYR A 227 -24.55 6.46 9.21
N LEU A 228 -24.12 5.20 9.36
CA LEU A 228 -25.03 4.09 9.66
C LEU A 228 -25.77 4.27 11.01
N VAL A 229 -25.11 4.87 12.00
CA VAL A 229 -25.73 5.14 13.32
C VAL A 229 -26.62 6.39 13.32
N SER A 230 -26.23 7.44 12.60
CA SER A 230 -26.92 8.74 12.66
C SER A 230 -27.90 8.97 11.51
N GLY A 231 -27.76 8.27 10.39
CA GLY A 231 -28.46 8.57 9.14
C GLY A 231 -28.01 9.87 8.46
N LYS A 232 -26.99 10.56 9.00
CA LYS A 232 -26.50 11.83 8.48
C LYS A 232 -25.21 11.64 7.70
N PRO A 233 -25.16 12.04 6.41
CA PRO A 233 -23.94 11.96 5.61
C PRO A 233 -22.80 12.74 6.26
N PRO A 234 -21.62 12.12 6.46
CA PRO A 234 -20.43 12.82 6.90
C PRO A 234 -20.04 13.93 5.92
N GLN A 235 -19.48 15.01 6.44
CA GLN A 235 -19.01 16.15 5.66
C GLN A 235 -17.49 16.20 5.70
N ARG A 236 -16.86 16.80 4.70
CA ARG A 236 -15.45 17.14 4.74
C ARG A 236 -15.19 18.16 5.86
N ALA A 237 -14.12 17.98 6.58
CA ALA A 237 -13.76 18.78 7.75
C ALA A 237 -12.27 19.21 7.74
N GLY A 238 -11.63 19.18 6.57
CA GLY A 238 -10.18 19.39 6.49
C GLY A 238 -9.44 18.34 7.32
N ASN A 239 -8.61 18.79 8.23
CA ASN A 239 -7.84 17.94 9.13
C ASN A 239 -8.57 17.63 10.46
N ALA A 240 -9.72 18.27 10.72
CA ALA A 240 -10.44 18.12 11.99
C ALA A 240 -11.08 16.72 12.10
N HIS A 241 -10.85 16.06 13.24
CA HIS A 241 -11.47 14.76 13.52
C HIS A 241 -12.99 14.90 13.76
N PRO A 242 -13.86 14.04 13.18
CA PRO A 242 -15.30 14.15 13.32
C PRO A 242 -15.81 13.94 14.74
N ASN A 243 -15.18 13.06 15.54
CA ASN A 243 -15.69 12.57 16.82
C ASN A 243 -14.81 12.94 18.03
N ILE A 244 -13.64 13.55 17.82
CA ILE A 244 -12.67 13.88 18.88
C ILE A 244 -12.23 15.34 18.72
N GLN A 245 -12.16 16.08 19.85
CA GLN A 245 -11.74 17.48 19.84
C GLN A 245 -10.96 17.82 21.14
N PRO A 246 -9.80 18.56 21.04
CA PRO A 246 -9.14 18.96 19.80
C PRO A 246 -8.34 17.81 19.16
N GLN A 247 -8.56 17.60 17.89
CA GLN A 247 -7.69 16.79 17.02
C GLN A 247 -7.72 17.43 15.64
N ASP A 248 -6.66 18.18 15.32
CA ASP A 248 -6.57 19.00 14.12
C ASP A 248 -5.14 19.46 13.86
N VAL A 249 -4.94 20.17 12.76
CA VAL A 249 -3.73 20.95 12.45
C VAL A 249 -3.92 22.38 12.90
N PHE A 250 -2.99 22.89 13.67
CA PHE A 250 -3.03 24.27 14.18
C PHE A 250 -1.81 25.07 13.71
N PRO A 251 -2.00 26.34 13.30
CA PRO A 251 -0.89 27.22 12.95
C PRO A 251 -0.15 27.65 14.22
N CYS A 252 1.18 27.73 14.13
CA CYS A 252 2.08 28.36 15.05
C CYS A 252 2.71 29.60 14.40
N ARG A 253 3.53 30.33 15.11
CA ARG A 253 4.18 31.54 14.58
C ARG A 253 5.01 31.29 13.31
N ASP A 254 5.65 30.13 13.21
CA ASP A 254 6.60 29.75 12.14
C ASP A 254 6.19 28.51 11.32
N GLY A 255 5.01 27.94 11.55
CA GLY A 255 4.60 26.72 10.87
C GLY A 255 3.28 26.17 11.36
N HIS A 256 3.14 24.84 11.27
CA HIS A 256 1.93 24.13 11.68
C HIS A 256 2.32 22.87 12.45
N LEU A 257 1.54 22.54 13.49
CA LEU A 257 1.65 21.28 14.20
C LEU A 257 0.31 20.52 14.21
N VAL A 258 0.40 19.19 14.33
CA VAL A 258 -0.74 18.34 14.63
C VAL A 258 -0.88 18.22 16.14
N LEU A 259 -2.10 18.47 16.66
CA LEU A 259 -2.46 18.25 18.05
C LEU A 259 -3.50 17.12 18.13
N VAL A 260 -3.30 16.17 19.04
CA VAL A 260 -4.23 15.06 19.27
C VAL A 260 -4.53 14.94 20.76
N VAL A 261 -5.76 15.27 21.15
CA VAL A 261 -6.24 15.15 22.54
C VAL A 261 -7.35 14.09 22.57
N GLY A 262 -6.98 12.88 22.94
CA GLY A 262 -7.86 11.71 22.83
C GLY A 262 -8.83 11.50 24.02
N ASN A 263 -8.61 12.18 25.15
CA ASN A 263 -9.43 12.02 26.36
C ASN A 263 -9.42 13.27 27.24
N ASP A 264 -10.30 13.31 28.25
CA ASP A 264 -10.48 14.49 29.10
C ASP A 264 -9.26 14.76 30.01
N GLY A 265 -8.53 13.72 30.42
CA GLY A 265 -7.28 13.88 31.19
C GLY A 265 -6.16 14.53 30.37
N GLN A 266 -6.03 14.17 29.09
CA GLN A 266 -5.12 14.84 28.17
C GLN A 266 -5.58 16.29 27.90
N PHE A 267 -6.90 16.53 27.85
CA PHE A 267 -7.42 17.88 27.67
C PHE A 267 -7.07 18.80 28.85
N ALA A 268 -7.21 18.31 30.08
CA ALA A 268 -6.80 19.08 31.26
C ALA A 268 -5.32 19.49 31.21
N LYS A 269 -4.43 18.53 30.92
CA LYS A 269 -2.99 18.80 30.74
C LYS A 269 -2.72 19.79 29.61
N PHE A 270 -3.41 19.63 28.50
CA PHE A 270 -3.32 20.57 27.38
C PHE A 270 -3.70 22.01 27.79
N CYS A 271 -4.80 22.17 28.56
CA CYS A 271 -5.22 23.48 29.07
C CYS A 271 -4.16 24.12 29.97
N GLU A 272 -3.49 23.33 30.81
CA GLU A 272 -2.33 23.80 31.61
C GLU A 272 -1.19 24.29 30.73
N VAL A 273 -0.84 23.53 29.68
CA VAL A 273 0.25 23.86 28.74
C VAL A 273 -0.01 25.18 28.02
N ILE A 274 -1.24 25.47 27.61
CA ILE A 274 -1.60 26.74 26.95
C ILE A 274 -1.88 27.87 27.94
N GLY A 275 -1.73 27.66 29.27
CA GLY A 275 -1.93 28.66 30.30
C GLY A 275 -3.42 29.02 30.58
N GLN A 276 -4.34 28.13 30.24
CA GLN A 276 -5.79 28.32 30.41
C GLN A 276 -6.43 27.11 31.11
N PRO A 277 -6.00 26.77 32.35
CA PRO A 277 -6.46 25.56 33.04
C PRO A 277 -7.97 25.54 33.33
N GLU A 278 -8.63 26.70 33.39
CA GLU A 278 -10.07 26.84 33.59
C GLU A 278 -10.92 26.22 32.48
N LEU A 279 -10.37 26.09 31.25
CA LEU A 279 -11.08 25.47 30.16
C LEU A 279 -11.41 24.00 30.43
N ALA A 280 -10.62 23.32 31.24
CA ALA A 280 -10.84 21.90 31.59
C ALA A 280 -12.13 21.71 32.42
N SER A 281 -12.57 22.72 33.15
CA SER A 281 -13.81 22.72 33.95
C SER A 281 -14.96 23.50 33.31
N ASP A 282 -14.73 24.16 32.19
CA ASP A 282 -15.80 24.86 31.46
C ASP A 282 -16.80 23.85 30.89
N ALA A 283 -18.08 24.04 31.19
CA ALA A 283 -19.17 23.14 30.76
C ALA A 283 -19.21 22.93 29.21
N ARG A 284 -18.67 23.88 28.44
CA ARG A 284 -18.57 23.77 26.98
C ARG A 284 -17.49 22.82 26.54
N PHE A 285 -16.50 22.52 27.40
CA PHE A 285 -15.29 21.77 27.02
C PHE A 285 -14.92 20.60 27.95
N ALA A 286 -15.58 20.45 29.09
CA ALA A 286 -15.26 19.46 30.11
C ALA A 286 -15.30 18.02 29.59
N ALA A 287 -16.27 17.67 28.73
CA ALA A 287 -16.36 16.36 28.11
C ALA A 287 -16.11 16.44 26.61
N ASN A 288 -15.58 15.34 26.02
CA ASN A 288 -15.31 15.30 24.57
C ASN A 288 -16.53 15.65 23.72
N ALA A 289 -17.72 15.15 24.08
CA ALA A 289 -18.95 15.43 23.33
C ALA A 289 -19.28 16.93 23.30
N ASP A 290 -18.98 17.66 24.38
CA ASP A 290 -19.20 19.10 24.47
C ASP A 290 -18.14 19.85 23.66
N ARG A 291 -16.87 19.44 23.69
CA ARG A 291 -15.80 19.96 22.82
C ARG A 291 -16.14 19.81 21.35
N VAL A 292 -16.67 18.64 20.94
CA VAL A 292 -17.11 18.40 19.56
C VAL A 292 -18.25 19.36 19.16
N ARG A 293 -19.21 19.63 20.04
CA ARG A 293 -20.30 20.61 19.79
C ARG A 293 -19.78 22.03 19.66
N HIS A 294 -18.76 22.39 20.44
CA HIS A 294 -18.22 23.74 20.52
C HIS A 294 -16.85 23.85 19.82
N ARG A 295 -16.58 22.97 18.82
CA ARG A 295 -15.27 22.85 18.15
C ARG A 295 -14.73 24.15 17.56
N ILE A 296 -15.62 25.01 17.03
CA ILE A 296 -15.21 26.26 16.42
C ILE A 296 -14.64 27.20 17.51
N ILE A 297 -15.37 27.38 18.60
CA ILE A 297 -14.94 28.26 19.73
C ILE A 297 -13.63 27.74 20.33
N LEU A 298 -13.54 26.44 20.60
CA LEU A 298 -12.32 25.86 21.14
C LEU A 298 -11.15 25.97 20.15
N GLY A 299 -11.40 25.75 18.85
CA GLY A 299 -10.40 25.91 17.80
C GLY A 299 -9.84 27.33 17.72
N ASP A 300 -10.67 28.35 17.89
CA ASP A 300 -10.23 29.76 17.91
C ASP A 300 -9.35 30.06 19.12
N ILE A 301 -9.71 29.56 20.31
CA ILE A 301 -8.87 29.66 21.51
C ILE A 301 -7.50 29.00 21.29
N ILE A 302 -7.47 27.81 20.75
CA ILE A 302 -6.22 27.08 20.49
C ILE A 302 -5.36 27.81 19.46
N ARG A 303 -5.93 28.29 18.37
CA ARG A 303 -5.21 29.07 17.35
C ARG A 303 -4.59 30.34 17.94
N ALA A 304 -5.33 31.06 18.78
CA ALA A 304 -4.82 32.24 19.47
C ALA A 304 -3.59 31.88 20.34
N ALA A 305 -3.71 30.83 21.17
CA ALA A 305 -2.60 30.39 22.03
C ALA A 305 -1.37 29.97 21.21
N PHE A 306 -1.55 29.16 20.18
CA PHE A 306 -0.44 28.63 19.39
C PHE A 306 0.29 29.69 18.55
N SER A 307 -0.37 30.80 18.22
CA SER A 307 0.25 31.90 17.49
C SER A 307 1.33 32.66 18.31
N GLU A 308 1.39 32.45 19.64
CA GLU A 308 2.32 33.15 20.54
C GLU A 308 3.76 32.62 20.48
N SER A 309 3.98 31.37 20.07
CA SER A 309 5.31 30.75 20.05
C SER A 309 5.58 29.95 18.78
N ASP A 310 6.87 29.61 18.57
CA ASP A 310 7.32 28.77 17.46
C ASP A 310 6.89 27.31 17.66
N MET A 311 6.76 26.58 16.55
CA MET A 311 6.35 25.17 16.53
C MET A 311 7.25 24.31 17.43
N ALA A 312 8.55 24.50 17.38
CA ALA A 312 9.51 23.71 18.18
C ALA A 312 9.29 23.89 19.69
N GLU A 313 8.97 25.09 20.14
CA GLU A 313 8.68 25.37 21.56
C GLU A 313 7.37 24.69 22.00
N TRP A 314 6.32 24.76 21.17
CA TRP A 314 5.06 24.08 21.45
C TRP A 314 5.19 22.58 21.51
N LEU A 315 5.93 21.97 20.55
CA LEU A 315 6.19 20.54 20.54
C LEU A 315 6.90 20.09 21.83
N ALA A 316 7.94 20.83 22.25
CA ALA A 316 8.66 20.49 23.48
C ALA A 316 7.77 20.60 24.74
N ARG A 317 6.93 21.62 24.87
CA ARG A 317 6.00 21.81 25.99
C ARG A 317 4.91 20.75 26.06
N LEU A 318 4.32 20.41 24.91
CA LEU A 318 3.26 19.39 24.79
C LEU A 318 3.82 18.00 25.08
N ASP A 319 4.98 17.66 24.52
CA ASP A 319 5.65 16.36 24.73
C ASP A 319 6.00 16.17 26.21
N ALA A 320 6.58 17.19 26.87
CA ALA A 320 6.89 17.16 28.30
C ALA A 320 5.64 16.93 29.18
N ALA A 321 4.47 17.39 28.76
CA ALA A 321 3.19 17.17 29.44
C ALA A 321 2.53 15.81 29.06
N GLY A 322 3.08 15.09 28.11
CA GLY A 322 2.49 13.85 27.57
C GLY A 322 1.22 14.07 26.79
N VAL A 323 1.11 15.21 26.10
CA VAL A 323 0.03 15.53 25.16
C VAL A 323 0.49 15.19 23.75
N PRO A 324 -0.13 14.23 23.03
CA PRO A 324 0.29 13.84 21.70
C PRO A 324 0.23 14.99 20.69
N CYS A 325 1.36 15.24 20.06
CA CYS A 325 1.53 16.27 19.03
C CYS A 325 2.65 15.88 18.06
N GLY A 326 2.78 16.57 16.95
CA GLY A 326 3.87 16.32 16.03
C GLY A 326 3.95 17.34 14.89
N PRO A 327 5.11 17.49 14.26
CA PRO A 327 5.27 18.30 13.06
C PRO A 327 4.65 17.60 11.84
N ILE A 328 4.38 18.36 10.79
CA ILE A 328 4.04 17.81 9.46
C ILE A 328 5.34 17.70 8.68
N ASN A 329 5.92 16.50 8.68
CA ASN A 329 7.18 16.24 8.00
C ASN A 329 7.03 16.12 6.48
N THR A 330 8.01 16.64 5.77
CA THR A 330 8.21 16.30 4.35
C THR A 330 8.80 14.89 4.22
N ILE A 331 8.75 14.29 3.02
CA ILE A 331 9.36 12.96 2.78
C ILE A 331 10.87 12.95 3.13
N PRO A 332 11.69 13.92 2.72
CA PRO A 332 13.07 13.97 3.18
C PRO A 332 13.17 14.04 4.71
N ALA A 333 12.40 14.89 5.36
CA ALA A 333 12.46 15.05 6.81
C ALA A 333 12.09 13.77 7.59
N VAL A 334 11.06 13.03 7.15
CA VAL A 334 10.69 11.77 7.79
C VAL A 334 11.74 10.67 7.58
N LEU A 335 12.46 10.67 6.46
CA LEU A 335 13.55 9.72 6.22
C LEU A 335 14.79 10.01 7.09
N GLU A 336 14.98 11.26 7.53
CA GLU A 336 16.04 11.67 8.46
C GLU A 336 15.58 11.63 9.94
N ASP A 337 14.33 11.31 10.22
CA ASP A 337 13.83 11.19 11.59
C ASP A 337 14.56 10.09 12.37
N ALA A 338 15.00 10.39 13.62
CA ALA A 338 15.80 9.50 14.44
C ALA A 338 15.11 8.13 14.69
N GLN A 339 13.80 8.11 14.87
CA GLN A 339 13.03 6.87 15.06
C GLN A 339 12.96 6.07 13.77
N VAL A 340 12.76 6.72 12.63
CA VAL A 340 12.72 6.10 11.30
C VAL A 340 14.08 5.50 10.95
N GLN A 341 15.17 6.22 11.22
CA GLN A 341 16.56 5.77 11.07
C GLN A 341 16.85 4.56 11.98
N HIS A 342 16.53 4.68 13.28
CA HIS A 342 16.70 3.58 14.25
C HIS A 342 15.94 2.32 13.82
N ARG A 343 14.76 2.48 13.22
CA ARG A 343 13.94 1.38 12.69
C ARG A 343 14.46 0.83 11.36
N GLY A 344 15.46 1.45 10.75
CA GLY A 344 16.03 1.04 9.47
C GLY A 344 14.97 0.98 8.37
N MET A 345 14.12 2.01 8.30
CA MET A 345 13.07 2.09 7.28
C MET A 345 13.60 2.51 5.91
N LYS A 346 14.71 3.23 5.87
CA LYS A 346 15.53 3.42 4.67
C LYS A 346 16.55 2.29 4.61
N MET A 347 16.63 1.58 3.50
CA MET A 347 17.56 0.47 3.28
C MET A 347 18.30 0.63 1.95
N HIS A 348 19.46 -0.01 1.83
CA HIS A 348 20.29 0.00 0.63
C HIS A 348 20.31 -1.39 0.01
N MET A 349 20.32 -1.45 -1.32
CA MET A 349 20.51 -2.67 -2.10
C MET A 349 21.37 -2.38 -3.33
N ASP A 350 22.20 -3.36 -3.74
CA ASP A 350 22.99 -3.28 -4.97
C ASP A 350 22.10 -3.58 -6.18
N HIS A 351 21.91 -2.57 -7.03
CA HIS A 351 21.12 -2.70 -8.27
C HIS A 351 22.05 -2.88 -9.48
N PRO A 352 21.75 -3.81 -10.41
CA PRO A 352 22.66 -4.16 -11.51
C PRO A 352 23.11 -2.96 -12.38
N LEU A 353 22.26 -1.96 -12.57
CA LEU A 353 22.58 -0.79 -13.41
C LEU A 353 23.13 0.40 -12.63
N ALA A 354 22.68 0.59 -11.38
CA ALA A 354 22.90 1.82 -10.64
C ALA A 354 23.93 1.67 -9.49
N GLY A 355 24.35 0.44 -9.17
CA GLY A 355 25.08 0.19 -7.93
C GLY A 355 24.16 0.30 -6.71
N GLU A 356 24.63 0.85 -5.60
CA GLU A 356 23.82 0.99 -4.40
C GLU A 356 22.65 1.95 -4.61
N ILE A 357 21.42 1.50 -4.31
CA ILE A 357 20.19 2.29 -4.38
C ILE A 357 19.47 2.31 -3.04
N ASP A 358 18.78 3.42 -2.77
CA ASP A 358 17.92 3.58 -1.60
C ASP A 358 16.51 3.02 -1.86
N LEU A 359 16.00 2.22 -0.92
CA LEU A 359 14.65 1.66 -0.95
C LEU A 359 13.98 1.83 0.43
N ILE A 360 12.63 1.74 0.44
CA ILE A 360 11.88 1.69 1.69
C ILE A 360 11.78 0.24 2.16
N ALA A 361 12.20 -0.03 3.39
CA ALA A 361 12.15 -1.35 3.98
C ALA A 361 10.72 -1.77 4.34
N SER A 362 10.48 -3.08 4.46
CA SER A 362 9.26 -3.60 5.05
C SER A 362 9.11 -3.15 6.51
N PRO A 363 7.91 -2.70 6.93
CA PRO A 363 7.65 -2.31 8.33
C PRO A 363 7.56 -3.51 9.28
N MET A 364 7.44 -4.73 8.76
CA MET A 364 7.33 -5.94 9.57
C MET A 364 8.62 -6.21 10.34
N ARG A 365 8.50 -6.68 11.58
CA ARG A 365 9.62 -7.06 12.44
C ARG A 365 9.27 -8.34 13.19
N PHE A 366 10.16 -9.32 13.11
CA PHE A 366 10.05 -10.58 13.82
C PHE A 366 11.19 -10.71 14.84
N ARG A 367 10.91 -11.31 15.98
CA ARG A 367 11.92 -11.58 17.01
C ARG A 367 12.80 -12.78 16.61
N ASN A 368 12.17 -13.82 16.07
CA ASN A 368 12.81 -15.13 15.86
C ASN A 368 12.96 -15.51 14.37
N ALA A 369 12.46 -14.69 13.46
CA ALA A 369 12.60 -14.88 12.01
C ALA A 369 13.22 -13.63 11.38
N GLN A 370 13.73 -13.78 10.16
CA GLN A 370 14.29 -12.67 9.41
C GLN A 370 13.52 -12.44 8.11
N LEU A 371 13.31 -11.17 7.77
CA LEU A 371 12.82 -10.80 6.46
C LEU A 371 13.94 -10.94 5.43
N ARG A 372 13.56 -11.26 4.21
CA ARG A 372 14.48 -11.31 3.09
C ARG A 372 14.79 -9.89 2.61
N ARG A 373 16.09 -9.59 2.37
CA ARG A 373 16.57 -8.26 1.97
C ARG A 373 17.78 -8.36 1.05
N ASP A 374 17.91 -9.43 0.29
CA ASP A 374 19.10 -9.78 -0.49
C ASP A 374 18.93 -9.58 -2.01
N ARG A 375 17.75 -9.16 -2.46
CA ARG A 375 17.45 -9.01 -3.87
C ARG A 375 16.79 -7.67 -4.17
N PRO A 376 17.41 -6.80 -5.00
CA PRO A 376 16.80 -5.56 -5.47
C PRO A 376 15.59 -5.83 -6.38
N PRO A 377 14.82 -4.81 -6.78
CA PRO A 377 13.86 -4.95 -7.87
C PRO A 377 14.57 -5.45 -9.14
N PRO A 378 14.05 -6.48 -9.84
CA PRO A 378 14.75 -7.11 -10.95
C PRO A 378 14.71 -6.25 -12.23
N LEU A 379 15.71 -6.39 -13.08
CA LEU A 379 15.62 -5.96 -14.47
C LEU A 379 14.59 -6.81 -15.23
N LEU A 380 14.07 -6.26 -16.32
CA LEU A 380 13.11 -6.96 -17.18
C LEU A 380 13.68 -8.27 -17.71
N GLY A 381 13.08 -9.39 -17.30
CA GLY A 381 13.47 -10.73 -17.74
C GLY A 381 14.82 -11.22 -17.19
N GLU A 382 15.39 -10.55 -16.20
CA GLU A 382 16.72 -10.85 -15.65
C GLU A 382 16.94 -12.33 -15.31
N HIS A 383 15.89 -13.01 -14.88
CA HIS A 383 15.98 -14.38 -14.38
C HIS A 383 15.33 -15.41 -15.33
N THR A 384 15.05 -15.02 -16.59
CA THR A 384 14.31 -15.89 -17.52
C THR A 384 15.03 -17.23 -17.74
N GLU A 385 16.31 -17.21 -18.08
CA GLU A 385 17.10 -18.44 -18.33
C GLU A 385 17.27 -19.27 -17.05
N GLU A 386 17.56 -18.61 -15.92
CA GLU A 386 17.69 -19.23 -14.61
C GLU A 386 16.42 -20.00 -14.23
N ILE A 387 15.25 -19.36 -14.34
CA ILE A 387 13.95 -19.94 -13.98
C ILE A 387 13.62 -21.13 -14.89
N LEU A 388 13.79 -20.98 -16.19
CA LEU A 388 13.52 -22.07 -17.14
C LEU A 388 14.42 -23.27 -16.88
N ALA A 389 15.70 -23.04 -16.61
CA ALA A 389 16.67 -24.10 -16.30
C ALA A 389 16.36 -24.80 -14.96
N GLU A 390 16.02 -24.00 -13.89
CA GLU A 390 15.70 -24.53 -12.56
C GLU A 390 14.54 -25.52 -12.60
N PHE A 391 13.53 -25.27 -13.41
CA PHE A 391 12.33 -26.12 -13.50
C PHE A 391 12.38 -27.08 -14.70
N SER A 392 13.49 -27.14 -15.44
CA SER A 392 13.64 -27.96 -16.66
C SER A 392 12.56 -27.67 -17.72
N ILE A 393 12.13 -26.40 -17.79
CA ILE A 393 11.12 -25.92 -18.73
C ILE A 393 11.80 -25.57 -20.06
N GLN A 394 11.28 -26.10 -21.16
CA GLN A 394 11.79 -25.78 -22.48
C GLN A 394 11.54 -24.32 -22.83
N ALA A 395 12.60 -23.61 -23.24
CA ALA A 395 12.49 -22.21 -23.67
C ALA A 395 11.52 -22.03 -24.85
N PRO A 396 10.87 -20.85 -25.00
CA PRO A 396 10.04 -20.58 -26.16
C PRO A 396 10.83 -20.80 -27.47
N THR A 397 10.27 -21.55 -28.40
CA THR A 397 10.82 -21.64 -29.75
C THR A 397 10.72 -20.25 -30.40
N VAL A 398 11.87 -19.64 -30.65
CA VAL A 398 11.91 -18.40 -31.46
C VAL A 398 11.42 -18.81 -32.86
N ALA A 399 10.19 -18.37 -33.21
CA ALA A 399 9.73 -18.52 -34.60
C ALA A 399 10.75 -17.82 -35.50
N GLY A 400 11.47 -18.59 -36.26
CA GLY A 400 12.58 -18.13 -37.10
C GLY A 400 12.11 -17.01 -38.01
N GLY A 401 12.61 -15.80 -37.76
CA GLY A 401 12.56 -14.73 -38.75
C GLY A 401 13.33 -15.22 -39.98
N SER A 402 12.63 -15.53 -41.07
CA SER A 402 13.24 -15.77 -42.33
C SER A 402 14.15 -14.60 -42.69
N PRO A 403 15.40 -14.78 -43.01
CA PRO A 403 16.23 -13.70 -43.51
C PRO A 403 15.60 -13.23 -44.82
N HIS A 404 15.09 -12.03 -44.85
CA HIS A 404 14.75 -11.39 -46.10
C HIS A 404 16.03 -11.23 -46.92
N SER A 405 16.11 -12.04 -47.96
CA SER A 405 17.02 -11.91 -49.07
C SER A 405 16.68 -10.66 -49.90
#